data_4b1007ef4a6421c846ff2ec2987bb466
#
_entry.id   4b1007ef4a6421c846ff2ec2987bb466
#
_cell.length_a   1.000
_cell.length_b   1.000
_cell.length_c   1.000
_cell.angle_alpha   90.00
_cell.angle_beta   90.00
_cell.angle_gamma   90.00
#
_symmetry.space_group_name_H-M   'P 1'
#
loop_
_entity.id
_entity.type
_entity.pdbx_description
1 polymer ?
#
loop_
_entity_poly.entity_id
_entity_poly.type
_entity_poly.pdbx_seq_one_letter_code
_entity_poly.pdbx_strand_id
1 'polypeptide(L)'
;KPELLQIDAPPTEFGTPLETFTKALEHEKYVTSRIHDMYEVAMKEKDYAAMTHLHWFIDEQVEEEDQTRDIVDRLAMVGDNMNGLFVIDNQLGARK
;
A
#
# COMPACT_ATOMS: atom_id res chain seq x y z
N LYS A 1 13.83 -12.90 -7.65
CA LYS A 1 13.39 -13.04 -7.26
C LYS A 1 12.89 -13.40 -7.02
N PRO A 2 12.77 -13.45 -7.37
CA PRO A 2 11.90 -13.61 -7.05
C PRO A 2 11.49 -13.87 -6.17
N GLU A 3 11.57 -13.99 -5.63
CA GLU A 3 11.07 -14.28 -4.84
C GLU A 3 10.32 -13.60 -4.32
N LEU A 4 10.34 -12.82 -4.59
CA LEU A 4 9.54 -12.16 -4.28
C LEU A 4 8.46 -12.48 -4.59
N LEU A 5 8.51 -12.83 -5.21
CA LEU A 5 7.62 -13.06 -5.50
C LEU A 5 6.96 -13.91 -5.21
N GLN A 6 7.29 -14.45 -4.97
CA GLN A 6 6.70 -15.25 -4.68
C GLN A 6 5.85 -15.08 -3.96
N ILE A 7 5.81 -14.54 -3.80
CA ILE A 7 4.96 -14.26 -3.16
C ILE A 7 3.87 -14.57 -3.62
N ASP A 8 3.74 -15.08 -3.94
CA ASP A 8 2.80 -15.31 -4.47
C ASP A 8 1.85 -16.05 -3.84
N ALA A 9 1.55 -15.93 -2.79
CA ALA A 9 0.48 -16.59 -2.16
C ALA A 9 -0.74 -16.62 -3.02
N PRO A 10 -1.42 -17.70 -3.06
CA PRO A 10 -2.59 -17.76 -3.92
C PRO A 10 -3.63 -16.76 -3.47
N PRO A 11 -4.11 -15.97 -4.36
CA PRO A 11 -5.12 -14.99 -3.99
C PRO A 11 -6.38 -15.58 -3.45
N THR A 12 -6.67 -16.80 -3.83
CA THR A 12 -7.91 -17.40 -3.38
C THR A 12 -7.98 -17.51 -1.88
N GLU A 13 -6.84 -17.46 -1.22
CA GLU A 13 -6.85 -17.59 0.22
C GLU A 13 -7.16 -16.29 0.93
N PHE A 14 -7.23 -15.21 0.19
CA PHE A 14 -7.47 -13.92 0.80
C PHE A 14 -8.93 -13.57 0.87
N GLY A 15 -9.79 -14.31 0.21
CA GLY A 15 -11.20 -14.03 0.26
C GLY A 15 -11.60 -12.86 -0.61
N THR A 16 -12.10 -11.81 -0.01
CA THR A 16 -12.69 -10.72 -0.75
C THR A 16 -11.65 -9.68 -1.14
N PRO A 17 -11.97 -8.88 -2.17
CA PRO A 17 -11.09 -7.76 -2.50
C PRO A 17 -10.87 -6.82 -1.33
N LEU A 18 -11.89 -6.61 -0.49
CA LEU A 18 -11.73 -5.76 0.67
C LEU A 18 -10.64 -6.31 1.59
N GLU A 19 -10.66 -7.61 1.83
CA GLU A 19 -9.67 -8.22 2.70
C GLU A 19 -8.27 -8.08 2.11
N THR A 20 -8.17 -8.29 0.81
CA THR A 20 -6.89 -8.19 0.13
C THR A 20 -6.29 -6.78 0.25
N PHE A 21 -7.11 -5.78 -0.02
CA PHE A 21 -6.62 -4.41 0.03
C PHE A 21 -6.42 -3.91 1.45
N THR A 22 -7.17 -4.45 2.40
CA THR A 22 -6.92 -4.11 3.79
C THR A 22 -5.56 -4.61 4.23
N LYS A 23 -5.20 -5.81 3.82
CA LYS A 23 -3.87 -6.32 4.13
C LYS A 23 -2.79 -5.53 3.41
N ALA A 24 -3.06 -5.12 2.19
CA ALA A 24 -2.10 -4.29 1.47
C ALA A 24 -1.87 -2.97 2.20
N LEU A 25 -2.94 -2.37 2.71
CA LEU A 25 -2.80 -1.12 3.45
C LEU A 25 -1.97 -1.32 4.72
N GLU A 26 -2.21 -2.42 5.42
CA GLU A 26 -1.42 -2.71 6.61
C GLU A 26 0.05 -2.85 6.26
N HIS A 27 0.33 -3.49 5.14
CA HIS A 27 1.71 -3.64 4.70
C HIS A 27 2.33 -2.29 4.35
N GLU A 28 1.57 -1.42 3.68
CA GLU A 28 2.07 -0.10 3.36
C GLU A 28 2.41 0.69 4.62
N LYS A 29 1.57 0.57 5.63
CA LYS A 29 1.84 1.26 6.90
C LYS A 29 3.10 0.72 7.57
N TYR A 30 3.31 -0.58 7.47
CA TYR A 30 4.51 -1.18 8.00
C TYR A 30 5.74 -0.64 7.28
N VAL A 31 5.69 -0.59 5.96
CA VAL A 31 6.82 -0.07 5.18
C VAL A 31 7.10 1.37 5.56
N THR A 32 6.03 2.17 5.72
CA THR A 32 6.19 3.56 6.12
C THR A 32 6.92 3.67 7.46
N SER A 33 6.53 2.85 8.42
CA SER A 33 7.16 2.92 9.73
C SER A 33 8.64 2.56 9.65
N ARG A 34 8.99 1.59 8.80
CA ARG A 34 10.39 1.22 8.62
C ARG A 34 11.19 2.35 7.99
N ILE A 35 10.58 3.04 7.04
CA ILE A 35 11.27 4.18 6.42
C ILE A 35 11.49 5.29 7.44
N HIS A 36 10.50 5.52 8.30
CA HIS A 36 10.64 6.53 9.34
C HIS A 36 11.77 6.16 10.31
N ASP A 37 11.87 4.88 10.65
CA ASP A 37 12.94 4.44 11.53
C ASP A 37 14.30 4.70 10.89
N MET A 38 14.42 4.42 9.61
CA MET A 38 15.68 4.65 8.92
C MET A 38 16.00 6.14 8.85
N TYR A 39 14.98 6.96 8.67
CA TYR A 39 15.19 8.40 8.64
C TYR A 39 15.72 8.90 9.98
N GLU A 40 15.20 8.35 11.08
CA GLU A 40 15.65 8.73 12.39
C GLU A 40 17.12 8.38 12.60
N VAL A 41 17.52 7.21 12.13
CA VAL A 41 18.92 6.81 12.22
C VAL A 41 19.79 7.77 11.40
N ALA A 42 19.35 8.09 10.18
CA ALA A 42 20.12 9.01 9.34
C ALA A 42 20.27 10.37 10.01
N MET A 43 19.20 10.83 10.68
CA MET A 43 19.28 12.10 11.40
C MET A 43 20.32 12.06 12.51
N LYS A 44 20.29 10.98 13.28
CA LYS A 44 21.23 10.84 14.37
C LYS A 44 22.67 10.83 13.90
N GLU A 45 22.89 10.24 12.75
CA GLU A 45 24.24 10.13 12.21
C GLU A 45 24.59 11.30 11.33
N LYS A 46 23.66 12.23 11.15
CA LYS A 46 23.83 13.39 10.32
C LYS A 46 24.23 13.01 8.89
N ASP A 47 23.61 11.93 8.42
CA ASP A 47 23.82 11.46 7.06
C ASP A 47 22.82 12.17 6.16
N TYR A 48 23.24 13.33 5.68
CA TYR A 48 22.32 14.21 4.95
C TYR A 48 21.91 13.65 3.61
N ALA A 49 22.81 12.93 2.96
CA ALA A 49 22.47 12.31 1.69
C ALA A 49 21.36 11.26 1.89
N ALA A 50 21.50 10.44 2.92
CA ALA A 50 20.49 9.44 3.22
C ALA A 50 19.17 10.09 3.59
N MET A 51 19.22 11.18 4.36
CA MET A 51 18.00 11.89 4.74
C MET A 51 17.25 12.39 3.51
N THR A 52 18.00 12.99 2.56
CA THR A 52 17.37 13.49 1.35
C THR A 52 16.72 12.36 0.57
N HIS A 53 17.43 11.25 0.45
CA HIS A 53 16.93 10.11 -0.31
C HIS A 53 15.68 9.52 0.36
N LEU A 54 15.74 9.37 1.67
CA LEU A 54 14.61 8.81 2.41
C LEU A 54 13.43 9.76 2.41
N HIS A 55 13.67 11.05 2.36
CA HIS A 55 12.59 12.01 2.29
C HIS A 55 11.73 11.78 1.05
N TRP A 56 12.38 11.49 -0.06
CA TRP A 56 11.64 11.16 -1.27
C TRP A 56 10.77 9.94 -1.07
N PHE A 57 11.32 8.90 -0.41
CA PHE A 57 10.53 7.71 -0.13
C PHE A 57 9.35 8.01 0.79
N ILE A 58 9.54 8.90 1.74
CA ILE A 58 8.45 9.28 2.64
C ILE A 58 7.32 9.91 1.83
N ASP A 59 7.66 10.80 0.92
CA ASP A 59 6.63 11.42 0.08
C ASP A 59 5.90 10.38 -0.76
N GLU A 60 6.63 9.44 -1.33
CA GLU A 60 6.02 8.40 -2.13
C GLU A 60 5.09 7.52 -1.29
N GLN A 61 5.50 7.23 -0.06
CA GLN A 61 4.68 6.39 0.80
C GLN A 61 3.38 7.07 1.21
N VAL A 62 3.41 8.38 1.38
CA VAL A 62 2.17 9.10 1.67
C VAL A 62 1.17 8.86 0.56
N GLU A 63 1.62 8.95 -0.68
CA GLU A 63 0.73 8.72 -1.81
C GLU A 63 0.25 7.28 -1.88
N GLU A 64 1.17 6.33 -1.63
CA GLU A 64 0.80 4.93 -1.66
C GLU A 64 -0.25 4.61 -0.63
N GLU A 65 -0.08 5.11 0.59
CA GLU A 65 -1.06 4.85 1.63
C GLU A 65 -2.39 5.49 1.30
N ASP A 66 -2.35 6.71 0.78
CA ASP A 66 -3.60 7.40 0.44
C ASP A 66 -4.37 6.65 -0.64
N GLN A 67 -3.67 6.20 -1.67
CA GLN A 67 -4.32 5.47 -2.75
C GLN A 67 -4.91 4.16 -2.27
N THR A 68 -4.15 3.43 -1.48
CA THR A 68 -4.61 2.14 -0.99
C THR A 68 -5.78 2.32 -0.02
N ARG A 69 -5.69 3.34 0.83
CA ARG A 69 -6.78 3.62 1.76
C ARG A 69 -8.05 3.99 1.02
N ASP A 70 -7.91 4.76 -0.05
CA ASP A 70 -9.08 5.14 -0.84
C ASP A 70 -9.77 3.91 -1.41
N ILE A 71 -8.98 2.96 -1.90
CA ILE A 71 -9.55 1.72 -2.44
C ILE A 71 -10.25 0.94 -1.34
N VAL A 72 -9.62 0.83 -0.17
CA VAL A 72 -10.24 0.12 0.95
C VAL A 72 -11.56 0.79 1.33
N ASP A 73 -11.56 2.11 1.41
CA ASP A 73 -12.78 2.82 1.79
C ASP A 73 -13.89 2.60 0.79
N ARG A 74 -13.57 2.61 -0.49
CA ARG A 74 -14.57 2.38 -1.52
C ARG A 74 -15.13 0.98 -1.46
N LEU A 75 -14.26 0.00 -1.26
CA LEU A 75 -14.71 -1.38 -1.15
C LEU A 75 -15.58 -1.58 0.08
N ALA A 76 -15.22 -0.93 1.18
CA ALA A 76 -16.04 -1.03 2.39
C ALA A 76 -17.41 -0.41 2.19
N MET A 77 -17.47 0.67 1.43
CA MET A 77 -18.73 1.34 1.19
C MET A 77 -19.72 0.48 0.40
N VAL A 78 -19.22 -0.25 -0.59
CA VAL A 78 -20.13 -1.07 -1.37
C VAL A 78 -20.46 -2.37 -0.65
N GLY A 79 -19.68 -2.74 0.36
CA GLY A 79 -19.95 -3.93 1.12
C GLY A 79 -19.95 -5.15 0.24
N ASP A 80 -21.02 -5.93 0.31
CA ASP A 80 -21.14 -7.15 -0.46
C ASP A 80 -21.84 -6.96 -1.79
N ASN A 81 -22.09 -5.74 -2.19
CA ASN A 81 -22.82 -5.47 -3.41
C ASN A 81 -21.95 -5.81 -4.62
N MET A 82 -22.31 -6.88 -5.30
CA MET A 82 -21.53 -7.35 -6.45
C MET A 82 -21.48 -6.30 -7.57
N ASN A 83 -22.58 -5.60 -7.79
CA ASN A 83 -22.60 -4.55 -8.79
C ASN A 83 -21.63 -3.43 -8.45
N GLY A 84 -21.57 -3.08 -7.18
CA GLY A 84 -20.65 -2.07 -6.73
C GLY A 84 -19.20 -2.49 -6.92
N LEU A 85 -18.91 -3.75 -6.61
CA LEU A 85 -17.55 -4.26 -6.81
C LEU A 85 -17.17 -4.21 -8.27
N PHE A 86 -18.11 -4.52 -9.16
CA PHE A 86 -17.83 -4.49 -10.59
C PHE A 86 -17.51 -3.07 -11.03
N VAL A 87 -18.25 -2.10 -10.53
CA VAL A 87 -18.01 -0.70 -10.88
C VAL A 87 -16.61 -0.27 -10.42
N ILE A 88 -16.22 -0.68 -9.23
CA ILE A 88 -14.91 -0.32 -8.72
C ILE A 88 -13.81 -0.94 -9.56
N ASP A 89 -13.99 -2.18 -9.98
CA ASP A 89 -13.02 -2.80 -10.87
C ASP A 89 -12.84 -2.00 -12.15
N ASN A 90 -13.94 -1.53 -12.72
CA ASN A 90 -13.86 -0.71 -13.90
C ASN A 90 -13.09 0.57 -13.65
N GLN A 91 -13.30 1.18 -12.51
CA GLN A 91 -12.59 2.41 -12.18
C GLN A 91 -11.10 2.16 -12.04
N LEU A 92 -10.72 1.06 -11.41
CA LEU A 92 -9.32 0.74 -11.27
C LEU A 92 -8.68 0.50 -12.62
N GLY A 93 -9.40 -0.18 -13.51
CA GLY A 93 -8.89 -0.39 -14.85
C GLY A 93 -8.73 0.91 -15.60
N ALA A 94 -9.64 1.85 -15.41
CA ALA A 94 -9.58 3.12 -16.11
C ALA A 94 -8.41 3.98 -15.64
N ARG A 95 -7.92 3.73 -14.44
CA ARG A 95 -6.81 4.53 -13.92
C ARG A 95 -5.47 4.16 -14.55
N LYS A 96 -5.44 3.09 -15.25
CA LYS A 96 -4.22 2.71 -15.92
C LYS A 96 -4.08 3.47 -17.22
#